data_debb21ee1788e011a9dcf64388143b94
#
_entry.id   debb21ee1788e011a9dcf64388143b94
#
_cell.length_a   1.000
_cell.length_b   1.000
_cell.length_c   1.000
_cell.angle_alpha   90.00
_cell.angle_beta   90.00
_cell.angle_gamma   90.00
#
_symmetry.space_group_name_H-M   'P 1'
#
loop_
_entity.id
_entity.type
_entity.pdbx_description
1 polymer ?
#
loop_
_entity_poly.entity_id
_entity_poly.type
_entity_poly.pdbx_seq_one_letter_code
_entity_poly.pdbx_strand_id
1 'polypeptide(L)'
;MPYNQNEEIRNIIWQEEKKYLMKKVSFDLILNDALKIDDYILFSGKKSPYYVDLRQAISDPMSMDLIANSLARIIDNEIGRNKFDKILGVPTAGVPFTTIVCQKLAIPMLYYRKERKEHGVRKKIEGRMEINDRILMIDDLITTGKSVIQAAEAAREQGGLVTELVVLLDREQGGREFILSNNIRPHVLFTVSDAFEWLNEVKMLNDDDYKVIMNYINEEKKLV
;
A
#
# COMPACT_ATOMS: atom_id res chain seq x y z
N MET A 1 -31.24 17.28 7.07
CA MET A 1 -30.75 16.63 5.84
C MET A 1 -31.23 15.20 5.86
N PRO A 2 -31.80 14.62 4.80
CA PRO A 2 -32.24 13.23 4.84
C PRO A 2 -31.00 12.35 5.01
N TYR A 3 -31.03 11.51 6.01
CA TYR A 3 -30.05 10.50 6.32
C TYR A 3 -29.87 9.61 5.08
N ASN A 4 -28.65 9.55 4.51
CA ASN A 4 -28.46 8.86 3.24
C ASN A 4 -28.23 7.35 3.51
N GLN A 5 -29.32 6.62 3.76
CA GLN A 5 -29.31 5.15 3.99
C GLN A 5 -28.51 4.38 2.94
N ASN A 6 -28.49 4.87 1.69
CA ASN A 6 -27.73 4.23 0.61
C ASN A 6 -26.21 4.35 0.82
N GLU A 7 -25.74 5.44 1.41
CA GLU A 7 -24.31 5.66 1.67
C GLU A 7 -23.84 4.78 2.84
N GLU A 8 -24.64 4.66 3.87
CA GLU A 8 -24.39 3.78 5.01
C GLU A 8 -24.36 2.31 4.58
N ILE A 9 -25.32 1.86 3.79
CA ILE A 9 -25.35 0.48 3.24
C ILE A 9 -24.11 0.22 2.38
N ARG A 10 -23.73 1.15 1.50
CA ARG A 10 -22.51 1.02 0.68
C ARG A 10 -21.27 0.90 1.56
N ASN A 11 -21.18 1.69 2.63
CA ASN A 11 -20.06 1.62 3.55
C ASN A 11 -19.99 0.25 4.26
N ILE A 12 -21.12 -0.26 4.77
CA ILE A 12 -21.17 -1.59 5.39
C ILE A 12 -20.72 -2.68 4.40
N ILE A 13 -21.26 -2.66 3.17
CA ILE A 13 -20.86 -3.63 2.12
C ILE A 13 -19.35 -3.53 1.85
N TRP A 14 -18.82 -2.31 1.76
CA TRP A 14 -17.40 -2.11 1.54
C TRP A 14 -16.53 -2.64 2.68
N GLN A 15 -16.93 -2.43 3.94
CA GLN A 15 -16.16 -2.96 5.07
C GLN A 15 -16.10 -4.49 5.07
N GLU A 16 -17.21 -5.16 4.75
CA GLU A 16 -17.24 -6.62 4.62
C GLU A 16 -16.38 -7.10 3.44
N GLU A 17 -16.48 -6.44 2.28
CA GLU A 17 -15.64 -6.74 1.13
C GLU A 17 -14.16 -6.52 1.44
N LYS A 18 -13.81 -5.42 2.10
CA LYS A 18 -12.44 -5.09 2.51
C LYS A 18 -11.85 -6.17 3.41
N LYS A 19 -12.63 -6.62 4.39
CA LYS A 19 -12.24 -7.73 5.28
C LYS A 19 -12.05 -9.05 4.51
N TYR A 20 -12.92 -9.34 3.55
CA TYR A 20 -12.77 -10.51 2.67
C TYR A 20 -11.49 -10.44 1.82
N LEU A 21 -11.22 -9.29 1.21
CA LEU A 21 -10.00 -9.07 0.42
C LEU A 21 -8.74 -9.18 1.28
N MET A 22 -8.73 -8.60 2.48
CA MET A 22 -7.64 -8.77 3.45
C MET A 22 -7.32 -10.23 3.69
N LYS A 23 -8.33 -11.06 3.99
CA LYS A 23 -8.16 -12.50 4.24
C LYS A 23 -7.57 -13.23 3.03
N LYS A 24 -8.11 -12.96 1.84
CA LYS A 24 -7.60 -13.56 0.59
C LYS A 24 -6.15 -13.17 0.32
N VAL A 25 -5.83 -11.88 0.45
CA VAL A 25 -4.48 -11.38 0.23
C VAL A 25 -3.52 -11.95 1.28
N SER A 26 -3.87 -11.93 2.57
CA SER A 26 -3.01 -12.49 3.63
C SER A 26 -2.69 -13.97 3.39
N PHE A 27 -3.67 -14.76 2.97
CA PHE A 27 -3.47 -16.16 2.59
C PHE A 27 -2.54 -16.30 1.38
N ASP A 28 -2.76 -15.52 0.34
CA ASP A 28 -1.95 -15.48 -0.87
C ASP A 28 -0.48 -15.10 -0.58
N LEU A 29 -0.25 -14.12 0.30
CA LEU A 29 1.09 -13.71 0.70
C LEU A 29 1.87 -14.82 1.42
N ILE A 30 1.20 -15.65 2.23
CA ILE A 30 1.83 -16.82 2.85
C ILE A 30 2.16 -17.87 1.79
N LEU A 31 1.22 -18.20 0.89
CA LEU A 31 1.43 -19.22 -0.16
C LEU A 31 2.59 -18.86 -1.12
N ASN A 32 2.80 -17.59 -1.37
CA ASN A 32 3.83 -17.07 -2.28
C ASN A 32 5.11 -16.63 -1.57
N ASP A 33 5.33 -17.03 -0.32
CA ASP A 33 6.50 -16.64 0.46
C ASP A 33 6.71 -15.12 0.59
N ALA A 34 5.66 -14.33 0.37
CA ALA A 34 5.70 -12.87 0.50
C ALA A 34 5.49 -12.40 1.95
N LEU A 35 4.87 -13.23 2.80
CA LEU A 35 4.80 -13.09 4.25
C LEU A 35 5.35 -14.37 4.88
N LYS A 36 6.48 -14.25 5.59
CA LYS A 36 7.18 -15.36 6.24
C LYS A 36 7.26 -15.16 7.74
N ILE A 37 7.14 -16.24 8.47
CA ILE A 37 7.22 -16.27 9.93
C ILE A 37 8.46 -17.10 10.30
N ASP A 38 9.49 -16.41 10.81
CA ASP A 38 10.76 -16.99 11.28
C ASP A 38 11.59 -15.83 11.88
N ASP A 39 12.72 -16.16 12.49
CA ASP A 39 13.68 -15.17 13.00
C ASP A 39 14.48 -14.52 11.86
N TYR A 40 14.21 -13.25 11.58
CA TYR A 40 14.91 -12.47 10.57
C TYR A 40 15.78 -11.38 11.18
N ILE A 41 16.90 -11.07 10.53
CA ILE A 41 17.66 -9.85 10.77
C ILE A 41 17.33 -8.88 9.63
N LEU A 42 16.64 -7.79 9.96
CA LEU A 42 16.27 -6.75 9.00
C LEU A 42 17.51 -5.97 8.54
N PHE A 43 17.39 -5.23 7.44
CA PHE A 43 18.48 -4.35 6.93
C PHE A 43 18.95 -3.32 7.97
N SER A 44 18.09 -2.92 8.91
CA SER A 44 18.42 -2.07 10.05
C SER A 44 19.26 -2.76 11.14
N GLY A 45 19.53 -4.07 11.04
CA GLY A 45 20.16 -4.87 12.07
C GLY A 45 19.22 -5.35 13.18
N LYS A 46 17.96 -4.93 13.20
CA LYS A 46 16.95 -5.39 14.18
C LYS A 46 16.51 -6.82 13.87
N LYS A 47 16.26 -7.59 14.93
CA LYS A 47 15.59 -8.90 14.83
C LYS A 47 14.09 -8.69 14.61
N SER A 48 13.48 -9.49 13.76
CA SER A 48 12.04 -9.50 13.50
C SER A 48 11.52 -10.94 13.43
N PRO A 49 10.40 -11.28 14.07
CA PRO A 49 9.81 -12.62 14.02
C PRO A 49 9.04 -12.87 12.72
N TYR A 50 9.03 -11.92 11.79
CA TYR A 50 8.41 -12.08 10.48
C TYR A 50 9.12 -11.21 9.43
N TYR A 51 8.94 -11.57 8.18
CA TYR A 51 9.44 -10.80 7.02
C TYR A 51 8.34 -10.64 5.98
N VAL A 52 8.21 -9.41 5.44
CA VAL A 52 7.25 -9.10 4.36
C VAL A 52 8.02 -8.64 3.13
N ASP A 53 7.83 -9.33 2.02
CA ASP A 53 8.38 -8.98 0.70
C ASP A 53 7.35 -9.20 -0.40
N LEU A 54 6.54 -8.18 -0.65
CA LEU A 54 5.47 -8.22 -1.66
C LEU A 54 6.00 -8.37 -3.10
N ARG A 55 7.32 -8.21 -3.32
CA ARG A 55 7.96 -8.46 -4.62
C ARG A 55 7.90 -9.94 -5.03
N GLN A 56 7.76 -10.86 -4.07
CA GLN A 56 7.57 -12.29 -4.38
C GLN A 56 6.26 -12.53 -5.14
N ALA A 57 5.20 -11.81 -4.79
CA ALA A 57 3.91 -11.90 -5.45
C ALA A 57 3.92 -11.45 -6.93
N ILE A 58 4.94 -10.67 -7.35
CA ILE A 58 5.08 -10.21 -8.75
C ILE A 58 5.27 -11.38 -9.72
N SER A 59 5.83 -12.48 -9.27
CA SER A 59 6.10 -13.66 -10.10
C SER A 59 4.88 -14.55 -10.34
N ASP A 60 3.79 -14.33 -9.58
CA ASP A 60 2.53 -15.05 -9.76
C ASP A 60 1.44 -14.14 -10.36
N PRO A 61 0.96 -14.43 -11.59
CA PRO A 61 -0.08 -13.63 -12.23
C PRO A 61 -1.40 -13.55 -11.45
N MET A 62 -1.75 -14.60 -10.67
CA MET A 62 -2.99 -14.61 -9.88
C MET A 62 -2.87 -13.69 -8.66
N SER A 63 -1.73 -13.70 -7.98
CA SER A 63 -1.42 -12.77 -6.91
C SER A 63 -1.40 -11.32 -7.39
N MET A 64 -0.76 -11.07 -8.54
CA MET A 64 -0.74 -9.74 -9.16
C MET A 64 -2.15 -9.23 -9.47
N ASP A 65 -3.02 -10.08 -10.00
CA ASP A 65 -4.42 -9.74 -10.29
C ASP A 65 -5.21 -9.47 -9.00
N LEU A 66 -5.05 -10.33 -7.98
CA LEU A 66 -5.71 -10.18 -6.68
C LEU A 66 -5.32 -8.87 -5.99
N ILE A 67 -4.01 -8.58 -5.93
CA ILE A 67 -3.49 -7.36 -5.31
C ILE A 67 -3.99 -6.12 -6.08
N ALA A 68 -3.86 -6.11 -7.40
CA ALA A 68 -4.30 -4.98 -8.22
C ALA A 68 -5.82 -4.75 -8.14
N ASN A 69 -6.63 -5.82 -8.10
CA ASN A 69 -8.06 -5.71 -7.87
C ASN A 69 -8.36 -5.12 -6.50
N SER A 70 -7.67 -5.56 -5.45
CA SER A 70 -7.85 -5.04 -4.09
C SER A 70 -7.55 -3.55 -4.00
N LEU A 71 -6.44 -3.09 -4.61
CA LEU A 71 -6.09 -1.67 -4.69
C LEU A 71 -7.13 -0.86 -5.49
N ALA A 72 -7.61 -1.39 -6.62
CA ALA A 72 -8.66 -0.76 -7.42
C ALA A 72 -9.98 -0.63 -6.63
N ARG A 73 -10.33 -1.63 -5.81
CA ARG A 73 -11.54 -1.59 -4.95
C ARG A 73 -11.43 -0.53 -3.85
N ILE A 74 -10.24 -0.31 -3.27
CA ILE A 74 -10.02 0.81 -2.34
C ILE A 74 -10.26 2.14 -3.07
N ILE A 75 -9.70 2.31 -4.27
CA ILE A 75 -9.88 3.53 -5.06
C ILE A 75 -11.36 3.81 -5.33
N ASP A 76 -12.11 2.79 -5.75
CA ASP A 76 -13.53 2.94 -6.10
C ASP A 76 -14.42 3.28 -4.90
N ASN A 77 -14.10 2.74 -3.72
CA ASN A 77 -14.95 2.85 -2.54
C ASN A 77 -14.54 3.96 -1.56
N GLU A 78 -13.23 4.28 -1.46
CA GLU A 78 -12.76 5.25 -0.47
C GLU A 78 -12.40 6.62 -1.10
N ILE A 79 -12.10 6.68 -2.41
CA ILE A 79 -11.63 7.90 -3.06
C ILE A 79 -12.59 8.35 -4.17
N GLY A 80 -12.84 7.47 -5.13
CA GLY A 80 -13.59 7.75 -6.35
C GLY A 80 -12.68 8.20 -7.51
N ARG A 81 -12.90 7.61 -8.70
CA ARG A 81 -12.06 7.80 -9.89
C ARG A 81 -12.02 9.22 -10.44
N ASN A 82 -13.00 10.05 -10.10
CA ASN A 82 -13.09 11.45 -10.53
C ASN A 82 -12.28 12.42 -9.65
N LYS A 83 -11.61 11.94 -8.61
CA LYS A 83 -10.83 12.76 -7.67
C LYS A 83 -9.38 12.97 -8.07
N PHE A 84 -8.89 12.22 -9.04
CA PHE A 84 -7.53 12.31 -9.55
C PHE A 84 -7.49 12.10 -11.07
N ASP A 85 -6.42 12.54 -11.71
CA ASP A 85 -6.24 12.51 -13.16
C ASP A 85 -5.23 11.45 -13.57
N LYS A 86 -4.28 11.11 -12.68
CA LYS A 86 -3.19 10.17 -12.93
C LYS A 86 -2.85 9.37 -11.68
N ILE A 87 -2.23 8.20 -11.87
CA ILE A 87 -1.74 7.37 -10.78
C ILE A 87 -0.21 7.30 -10.86
N LEU A 88 0.47 7.57 -9.74
CA LEU A 88 1.91 7.52 -9.60
C LEU A 88 2.35 6.27 -8.83
N GLY A 89 3.08 5.37 -9.48
CA GLY A 89 3.71 4.22 -8.82
C GLY A 89 4.96 4.60 -8.06
N VAL A 90 5.03 4.18 -6.79
CA VAL A 90 6.22 4.35 -5.94
C VAL A 90 7.15 3.14 -6.13
N PRO A 91 8.42 3.32 -6.52
CA PRO A 91 9.34 2.20 -6.72
C PRO A 91 9.84 1.63 -5.40
N THR A 92 10.11 0.33 -5.36
CA THR A 92 10.22 -0.57 -6.52
C THR A 92 8.95 -1.38 -6.73
N ALA A 93 8.37 -1.97 -5.67
CA ALA A 93 7.27 -2.92 -5.79
C ALA A 93 5.92 -2.26 -6.12
N GLY A 94 5.72 -1.00 -5.75
CA GLY A 94 4.50 -0.26 -6.11
C GLY A 94 4.30 -0.10 -7.63
N VAL A 95 5.39 -0.05 -8.43
CA VAL A 95 5.28 0.17 -9.89
C VAL A 95 4.58 -0.96 -10.64
N PRO A 96 4.93 -2.25 -10.48
CA PRO A 96 4.21 -3.36 -11.11
C PRO A 96 2.73 -3.38 -10.79
N PHE A 97 2.34 -3.20 -9.52
CA PHE A 97 0.95 -3.18 -9.11
C PHE A 97 0.21 -1.98 -9.70
N THR A 98 0.84 -0.79 -9.69
CA THR A 98 0.29 0.42 -10.32
C THR A 98 0.01 0.20 -11.80
N THR A 99 0.90 -0.49 -12.52
CA THR A 99 0.72 -0.77 -13.96
C THR A 99 -0.58 -1.52 -14.22
N ILE A 100 -0.87 -2.56 -13.45
CA ILE A 100 -2.09 -3.35 -13.62
C ILE A 100 -3.32 -2.55 -13.18
N VAL A 101 -3.25 -1.80 -12.06
CA VAL A 101 -4.35 -0.93 -11.62
C VAL A 101 -4.69 0.11 -12.67
N CYS A 102 -3.69 0.78 -13.25
CA CYS A 102 -3.91 1.78 -14.31
C CYS A 102 -4.58 1.17 -15.54
N GLN A 103 -4.15 -0.03 -15.95
CA GLN A 103 -4.77 -0.75 -17.06
C GLN A 103 -6.24 -1.10 -16.75
N LYS A 104 -6.53 -1.64 -15.55
CA LYS A 104 -7.89 -2.01 -15.13
C LYS A 104 -8.83 -0.82 -15.04
N LEU A 105 -8.34 0.32 -14.56
CA LEU A 105 -9.15 1.52 -14.36
C LEU A 105 -9.17 2.44 -15.59
N ALA A 106 -8.36 2.15 -16.62
CA ALA A 106 -8.13 3.00 -17.79
C ALA A 106 -7.68 4.42 -17.42
N ILE A 107 -6.77 4.53 -16.44
CA ILE A 107 -6.24 5.80 -15.92
C ILE A 107 -4.76 5.93 -16.30
N PRO A 108 -4.28 7.11 -16.75
CA PRO A 108 -2.88 7.32 -17.10
C PRO A 108 -1.92 7.06 -15.93
N MET A 109 -0.78 6.41 -16.24
CA MET A 109 0.24 6.04 -15.28
C MET A 109 1.42 6.99 -15.31
N LEU A 110 1.96 7.27 -14.12
CA LEU A 110 3.27 7.88 -13.87
C LEU A 110 4.08 6.93 -12.97
N TYR A 111 5.41 7.04 -12.97
CA TYR A 111 6.23 6.41 -11.93
C TYR A 111 7.41 7.29 -11.52
N TYR A 112 7.80 7.16 -10.25
CA TYR A 112 8.93 7.88 -9.68
C TYR A 112 10.24 7.12 -9.93
N ARG A 113 11.33 7.84 -10.22
CA ARG A 113 12.70 7.32 -10.30
C ARG A 113 13.53 7.85 -9.15
N LYS A 114 14.16 6.96 -8.38
CA LYS A 114 15.08 7.35 -7.30
C LYS A 114 16.33 8.05 -7.83
N GLU A 115 16.87 7.58 -8.95
CA GLU A 115 18.09 8.11 -9.56
C GLU A 115 17.76 9.14 -10.65
N ARG A 116 18.55 10.22 -10.69
CA ARG A 116 18.46 11.21 -11.78
C ARG A 116 19.12 10.65 -13.03
N LYS A 117 18.58 10.95 -14.22
CA LYS A 117 19.28 10.68 -15.49
C LYS A 117 20.57 11.50 -15.52
N GLU A 118 21.69 10.88 -15.85
CA GLU A 118 22.96 11.57 -16.06
C GLU A 118 22.91 12.45 -17.31
N HIS A 119 22.10 12.05 -18.30
CA HIS A 119 21.93 12.76 -19.58
C HIS A 119 20.44 13.02 -19.89
N GLY A 120 20.13 14.18 -20.49
CA GLY A 120 18.77 14.59 -20.90
C GLY A 120 18.01 15.38 -19.85
N VAL A 121 16.68 15.39 -19.94
CA VAL A 121 15.81 16.11 -18.98
C VAL A 121 15.86 15.42 -17.62
N ARG A 122 16.33 16.13 -16.60
CA ARG A 122 16.55 15.61 -15.23
C ARG A 122 15.25 15.44 -14.43
N LYS A 123 14.19 14.93 -15.07
CA LYS A 123 12.92 14.66 -14.38
C LYS A 123 13.02 13.38 -13.57
N LYS A 124 12.41 13.39 -12.38
CA LYS A 124 12.28 12.23 -11.51
C LYS A 124 10.95 11.49 -11.70
N ILE A 125 9.95 12.15 -12.32
CA ILE A 125 8.67 11.54 -12.69
C ILE A 125 8.71 11.19 -14.17
N GLU A 126 8.49 9.93 -14.47
CA GLU A 126 8.36 9.41 -15.85
C GLU A 126 6.87 9.27 -16.20
N GLY A 127 6.58 9.49 -17.48
CA GLY A 127 5.23 9.63 -18.01
C GLY A 127 4.90 11.10 -18.35
N ARG A 128 3.73 11.31 -18.94
CA ARG A 128 3.26 12.66 -19.29
C ARG A 128 2.48 13.24 -18.12
N MET A 129 3.07 14.20 -17.42
CA MET A 129 2.46 14.96 -16.33
C MET A 129 2.32 16.42 -16.73
N GLU A 130 1.19 17.03 -16.37
CA GLU A 130 0.90 18.45 -16.58
C GLU A 130 0.78 19.19 -15.23
N ILE A 131 0.93 20.50 -15.26
CA ILE A 131 0.77 21.33 -14.05
C ILE A 131 -0.67 21.23 -13.57
N ASN A 132 -0.86 21.08 -12.25
CA ASN A 132 -2.14 20.87 -11.57
C ASN A 132 -2.80 19.51 -11.80
N ASP A 133 -2.13 18.54 -12.45
CA ASP A 133 -2.62 17.17 -12.43
C ASP A 133 -2.82 16.70 -10.98
N ARG A 134 -4.02 16.18 -10.67
CA ARG A 134 -4.32 15.55 -9.39
C ARG A 134 -3.78 14.11 -9.44
N ILE A 135 -2.89 13.80 -8.52
CA ILE A 135 -2.13 12.55 -8.55
C ILE A 135 -2.48 11.70 -7.33
N LEU A 136 -3.01 10.50 -7.59
CA LEU A 136 -3.09 9.42 -6.62
C LEU A 136 -1.79 8.64 -6.63
N MET A 137 -1.21 8.32 -5.46
CA MET A 137 -0.05 7.44 -5.38
C MET A 137 -0.46 6.00 -5.04
N ILE A 138 0.31 5.03 -5.55
CA ILE A 138 0.21 3.62 -5.15
C ILE A 138 1.61 3.13 -4.74
N ASP A 139 1.66 2.47 -3.58
CA ASP A 139 2.80 1.67 -3.14
C ASP A 139 2.33 0.28 -2.68
N ASP A 140 3.26 -0.63 -2.47
CA ASP A 140 2.97 -1.98 -1.96
C ASP A 140 2.69 -1.96 -0.46
N LEU A 141 3.56 -1.35 0.34
CA LEU A 141 3.42 -1.28 1.79
C LEU A 141 3.99 0.03 2.37
N ILE A 142 3.53 0.35 3.59
CA ILE A 142 4.07 1.43 4.41
C ILE A 142 4.96 0.84 5.51
N THR A 143 6.19 1.36 5.64
CA THR A 143 7.04 1.22 6.82
C THR A 143 7.21 2.56 7.52
N THR A 144 8.21 3.33 7.11
CA THR A 144 8.47 4.70 7.61
C THR A 144 7.87 5.80 6.74
N GLY A 145 7.30 5.48 5.58
CA GLY A 145 6.72 6.45 4.64
C GLY A 145 7.72 7.27 3.82
N LYS A 146 9.04 7.14 4.05
CA LYS A 146 10.07 7.99 3.40
C LYS A 146 10.04 7.91 1.87
N SER A 147 9.88 6.72 1.29
CA SER A 147 9.82 6.55 -0.19
C SER A 147 8.62 7.26 -0.79
N VAL A 148 7.48 7.18 -0.10
CA VAL A 148 6.24 7.85 -0.50
C VAL A 148 6.42 9.36 -0.52
N ILE A 149 6.99 9.94 0.55
CA ILE A 149 7.20 11.40 0.62
C ILE A 149 8.19 11.87 -0.46
N GLN A 150 9.29 11.15 -0.70
CA GLN A 150 10.22 11.48 -1.78
C GLN A 150 9.55 11.48 -3.16
N ALA A 151 8.67 10.54 -3.43
CA ALA A 151 7.91 10.48 -4.68
C ALA A 151 6.89 11.62 -4.79
N ALA A 152 6.20 11.93 -3.69
CA ALA A 152 5.25 13.04 -3.63
C ALA A 152 5.92 14.40 -3.85
N GLU A 153 7.07 14.65 -3.19
CA GLU A 153 7.85 15.88 -3.37
C GLU A 153 8.32 16.03 -4.82
N ALA A 154 8.82 14.95 -5.43
CA ALA A 154 9.23 14.97 -6.84
C ALA A 154 8.08 15.27 -7.80
N ALA A 155 6.86 14.82 -7.51
CA ALA A 155 5.67 15.16 -8.29
C ALA A 155 5.22 16.61 -8.05
N ARG A 156 5.23 17.07 -6.79
CA ARG A 156 4.89 18.46 -6.42
C ARG A 156 5.89 19.46 -7.00
N GLU A 157 7.20 19.16 -7.02
CA GLU A 157 8.24 19.98 -7.68
C GLU A 157 7.98 20.19 -9.18
N GLN A 158 7.26 19.26 -9.83
CA GLN A 158 6.88 19.36 -11.25
C GLN A 158 5.45 19.90 -11.44
N GLY A 159 4.81 20.42 -10.38
CA GLY A 159 3.50 21.06 -10.43
C GLY A 159 2.31 20.13 -10.23
N GLY A 160 2.52 18.87 -9.84
CA GLY A 160 1.45 17.93 -9.52
C GLY A 160 0.84 18.18 -8.13
N LEU A 161 -0.43 17.83 -7.97
CA LEU A 161 -1.17 17.90 -6.71
C LEU A 161 -1.33 16.49 -6.14
N VAL A 162 -0.59 16.19 -5.06
CA VAL A 162 -0.58 14.87 -4.42
C VAL A 162 -1.20 14.97 -3.04
N THR A 163 -2.34 14.27 -2.84
CA THR A 163 -3.12 14.29 -1.59
C THR A 163 -3.55 12.91 -1.11
N GLU A 164 -3.49 11.88 -1.95
CA GLU A 164 -3.98 10.54 -1.66
C GLU A 164 -2.92 9.48 -1.96
N LEU A 165 -2.86 8.45 -1.12
CA LEU A 165 -2.02 7.26 -1.29
C LEU A 165 -2.88 6.02 -1.08
N VAL A 166 -2.73 5.02 -1.93
CA VAL A 166 -3.31 3.68 -1.73
C VAL A 166 -2.19 2.67 -1.56
N VAL A 167 -2.28 1.84 -0.54
CA VAL A 167 -1.33 0.76 -0.26
C VAL A 167 -2.04 -0.51 0.16
N LEU A 168 -1.38 -1.64 -0.04
CA LEU A 168 -1.91 -2.93 0.36
C LEU A 168 -1.77 -3.13 1.88
N LEU A 169 -0.59 -2.89 2.43
CA LEU A 169 -0.23 -3.23 3.80
C LEU A 169 0.40 -2.06 4.55
N ASP A 170 -0.06 -1.82 5.78
CA ASP A 170 0.62 -0.98 6.76
C ASP A 170 1.35 -1.86 7.78
N ARG A 171 2.66 -1.68 7.90
CA ARG A 171 3.49 -2.41 8.88
C ARG A 171 3.44 -1.81 10.28
N GLU A 172 2.67 -0.74 10.47
CA GLU A 172 2.45 -0.07 11.76
C GLU A 172 3.76 0.43 12.43
N GLN A 173 4.68 0.95 11.61
CA GLN A 173 5.99 1.46 12.02
C GLN A 173 6.09 3.01 11.89
N GLY A 174 4.97 3.71 12.11
CA GLY A 174 4.86 5.18 12.13
C GLY A 174 4.82 5.86 10.76
N GLY A 175 4.90 5.10 9.69
CA GLY A 175 4.88 5.67 8.35
C GLY A 175 3.54 6.30 7.99
N ARG A 176 2.44 5.79 8.51
CA ARG A 176 1.10 6.33 8.28
C ARG A 176 0.96 7.75 8.84
N GLU A 177 1.40 7.96 10.06
CA GLU A 177 1.39 9.26 10.76
C GLU A 177 2.30 10.25 10.05
N PHE A 178 3.50 9.80 9.63
CA PHE A 178 4.43 10.61 8.88
C PHE A 178 3.87 11.04 7.52
N ILE A 179 3.18 10.17 6.80
CA ILE A 179 2.53 10.47 5.52
C ILE A 179 1.38 11.47 5.73
N LEU A 180 0.55 11.28 6.76
CA LEU A 180 -0.53 12.19 7.14
C LEU A 180 0.00 13.59 7.47
N SER A 181 1.10 13.70 8.22
CA SER A 181 1.73 14.98 8.56
C SER A 181 2.26 15.75 7.35
N ASN A 182 2.45 15.06 6.21
CA ASN A 182 2.84 15.64 4.91
C ASN A 182 1.65 15.92 3.97
N ASN A 183 0.42 16.01 4.53
CA ASN A 183 -0.82 16.30 3.81
C ASN A 183 -1.14 15.26 2.71
N ILE A 184 -0.87 14.00 2.97
CA ILE A 184 -1.25 12.86 2.12
C ILE A 184 -2.09 11.92 2.97
N ARG A 185 -3.29 11.56 2.50
CA ARG A 185 -4.16 10.60 3.17
C ARG A 185 -3.84 9.18 2.69
N PRO A 186 -3.36 8.29 3.56
CA PRO A 186 -3.16 6.89 3.21
C PRO A 186 -4.47 6.09 3.34
N HIS A 187 -4.79 5.33 2.29
CA HIS A 187 -5.85 4.32 2.23
C HIS A 187 -5.19 2.96 2.21
N VAL A 188 -5.43 2.17 3.24
CA VAL A 188 -4.74 0.89 3.48
C VAL A 188 -5.75 -0.24 3.38
N LEU A 189 -5.42 -1.34 2.72
CA LEU A 189 -6.29 -2.51 2.71
C LEU A 189 -6.36 -3.13 4.11
N PHE A 190 -5.20 -3.40 4.73
CA PHE A 190 -5.09 -3.96 6.07
C PHE A 190 -3.75 -3.62 6.72
N THR A 191 -3.69 -3.78 8.05
CA THR A 191 -2.46 -3.67 8.83
C THR A 191 -1.79 -5.04 8.98
N VAL A 192 -0.52 -5.05 9.35
CA VAL A 192 0.17 -6.30 9.65
C VAL A 192 -0.46 -7.01 10.86
N SER A 193 -1.00 -6.27 11.83
CA SER A 193 -1.77 -6.83 12.95
C SER A 193 -3.01 -7.56 12.47
N ASP A 194 -3.81 -6.96 11.57
CA ASP A 194 -5.03 -7.58 11.01
C ASP A 194 -4.71 -8.93 10.34
N ALA A 195 -3.59 -9.00 9.60
CA ALA A 195 -3.17 -10.23 8.94
C ALA A 195 -2.84 -11.33 9.95
N PHE A 196 -2.03 -11.04 10.97
CA PHE A 196 -1.64 -12.03 11.97
C PHE A 196 -2.78 -12.43 12.90
N GLU A 197 -3.68 -11.51 13.26
CA GLU A 197 -4.90 -11.84 14.00
C GLU A 197 -5.73 -12.87 13.24
N TRP A 198 -5.98 -12.63 11.96
CA TRP A 198 -6.74 -13.56 11.14
C TRP A 198 -6.02 -14.92 10.94
N LEU A 199 -4.70 -14.93 10.70
CA LEU A 199 -3.93 -16.18 10.56
C LEU A 199 -3.99 -17.03 11.83
N ASN A 200 -3.99 -16.38 12.99
CA ASN A 200 -4.18 -17.10 14.28
C ASN A 200 -5.62 -17.61 14.45
N GLU A 201 -6.64 -16.83 14.09
CA GLU A 201 -8.05 -17.25 14.12
C GLU A 201 -8.28 -18.54 13.31
N VAL A 202 -7.67 -18.63 12.11
CA VAL A 202 -7.82 -19.80 11.22
C VAL A 202 -6.80 -20.91 11.50
N LYS A 203 -6.00 -20.77 12.58
CA LYS A 203 -5.00 -21.76 13.03
C LYS A 203 -3.89 -22.03 12.00
N MET A 204 -3.59 -21.06 11.15
CA MET A 204 -2.39 -21.07 10.27
C MET A 204 -1.15 -20.57 11.00
N LEU A 205 -1.32 -19.92 12.15
CA LEU A 205 -0.29 -19.47 13.07
C LEU A 205 -0.58 -20.09 14.43
N ASN A 206 0.43 -20.62 15.12
CA ASN A 206 0.26 -21.11 16.48
C ASN A 206 0.22 -19.96 17.49
N ASP A 207 -0.37 -20.22 18.66
CA ASP A 207 -0.61 -19.17 19.66
C ASP A 207 0.68 -18.58 20.26
N ASP A 208 1.79 -19.31 20.27
CA ASP A 208 3.06 -18.82 20.81
C ASP A 208 3.77 -17.89 19.82
N ASP A 209 3.87 -18.27 18.55
CA ASP A 209 4.39 -17.38 17.49
C ASP A 209 3.53 -16.13 17.35
N TYR A 210 2.19 -16.25 17.44
CA TYR A 210 1.29 -15.11 17.44
C TYR A 210 1.61 -14.12 18.56
N LYS A 211 1.80 -14.58 19.80
CA LYS A 211 2.17 -13.72 20.93
C LYS A 211 3.49 -13.02 20.69
N VAL A 212 4.51 -13.73 20.20
CA VAL A 212 5.83 -13.15 19.89
C VAL A 212 5.70 -12.05 18.84
N ILE A 213 4.97 -12.31 17.76
CA ILE A 213 4.76 -11.35 16.68
C ILE A 213 4.01 -10.11 17.17
N MET A 214 2.89 -10.30 17.89
CA MET A 214 2.09 -9.17 18.39
C MET A 214 2.84 -8.33 19.42
N ASN A 215 3.64 -8.95 20.28
CA ASN A 215 4.53 -8.21 21.19
C ASN A 215 5.53 -7.35 20.41
N TYR A 216 6.19 -7.92 19.41
CA TYR A 216 7.13 -7.19 18.55
C TYR A 216 6.45 -5.99 17.85
N ILE A 217 5.27 -6.19 17.26
CA ILE A 217 4.51 -5.11 16.59
C ILE A 217 4.16 -4.00 17.60
N ASN A 218 3.71 -4.37 18.80
CA ASN A 218 3.37 -3.40 19.85
C ASN A 218 4.58 -2.63 20.38
N GLU A 219 5.77 -3.23 20.40
CA GLU A 219 7.01 -2.53 20.73
C GLU A 219 7.41 -1.55 19.64
N GLU A 220 7.32 -1.95 18.35
CA GLU A 220 7.60 -1.04 17.22
C GLU A 220 6.66 0.18 17.22
N LYS A 221 5.36 0.00 17.51
CA LYS A 221 4.39 1.09 17.64
C LYS A 221 4.73 2.11 18.73
N LYS A 222 5.40 1.69 19.81
CA LYS A 222 5.78 2.60 20.91
C LYS A 222 7.02 3.43 20.59
N LEU A 223 7.80 3.06 19.59
CA LEU A 223 9.03 3.76 19.19
C LEU A 223 8.76 4.95 18.23
N VAL A 224 7.52 5.14 17.85
CA VAL A 224 7.02 6.17 16.94
C VAL A 224 6.20 7.20 17.71
#